data_20e802333b357ceec82c941f10e6c378
#
_entry.id   20e802333b357ceec82c941f10e6c378
#
_cell.length_a   1.000
_cell.length_b   1.000
_cell.length_c   1.000
_cell.angle_alpha   90.00
_cell.angle_beta   90.00
_cell.angle_gamma   90.00
#
_symmetry.space_group_name_H-M   'P 1'
#
loop_
_entity.id
_entity.type
_entity.pdbx_description
1 polymer ?
#
loop_
_entity_poly.entity_id
_entity_poly.type
_entity_poly.pdbx_seq_one_letter_code
_entity_poly.pdbx_strand_id
1 'polypeptide(L)' 'MAKDINRIKVMLVEKKRSNKWFSERLGKDPATVSKWCTNTSQPSLETLLEIARLLDINYTELVRADQLSE' A
#
# COMPACT_ATOMS: atom_id res chain seq x y z
N MET A 1 -14.36 12.24 2.90
CA MET A 1 -12.91 12.06 2.81
C MET A 1 -12.54 10.59 2.96
N ALA A 2 -11.57 10.17 2.18
CA ALA A 2 -11.09 8.81 2.30
C ALA A 2 -10.34 8.62 3.61
N LYS A 3 -10.52 7.45 4.22
CA LYS A 3 -9.76 7.12 5.43
C LYS A 3 -8.39 6.58 5.02
N ASP A 4 -7.39 6.89 5.82
CA ASP A 4 -6.04 6.37 5.59
C ASP A 4 -5.93 4.97 6.19
N ILE A 5 -6.61 4.02 5.57
CA ILE A 5 -6.66 2.66 6.10
C ILE A 5 -5.46 1.81 5.69
N ASN A 6 -4.70 2.24 4.68
CA ASN A 6 -3.45 1.55 4.37
C ASN A 6 -2.27 2.48 4.61
N ARG A 7 -1.10 1.88 4.85
CA ARG A 7 0.13 2.59 5.10
C ARG A 7 1.16 2.32 4.00
N ILE A 8 0.69 2.11 2.79
CA ILE A 8 1.58 1.74 1.68
C ILE A 8 2.63 2.82 1.45
N LYS A 9 2.20 4.08 1.38
CA LYS A 9 3.14 5.18 1.13
C LYS A 9 4.19 5.28 2.23
N VAL A 10 3.75 5.14 3.48
CA VAL A 10 4.67 5.20 4.63
C VAL A 10 5.73 4.11 4.51
N MET A 11 5.29 2.90 4.18
CA MET A 11 6.22 1.77 4.07
C MET A 11 7.17 1.94 2.90
N LEU A 12 6.69 2.49 1.78
CA LEU A 12 7.57 2.76 0.64
C LEU A 12 8.65 3.76 1.01
N VAL A 13 8.29 4.80 1.75
CA VAL A 13 9.25 5.80 2.20
C VAL A 13 10.26 5.17 3.14
N GLU A 14 9.80 4.36 4.08
CA GLU A 14 10.69 3.69 5.02
C GLU A 14 11.67 2.74 4.31
N LYS A 15 11.19 2.08 3.25
CA LYS A 15 12.03 1.18 2.47
C LYS A 15 12.82 1.91 1.40
N LYS A 16 12.64 3.22 1.29
CA LYS A 16 13.34 4.07 0.31
C LYS A 16 13.07 3.61 -1.12
N ARG A 17 11.81 3.31 -1.40
CA ARG A 17 11.38 2.88 -2.73
C ARG A 17 10.41 3.89 -3.32
N SER A 18 10.47 4.05 -4.64
CA SER A 18 9.58 4.97 -5.35
C SER A 18 8.30 4.26 -5.78
N ASN A 19 7.28 5.04 -6.09
CA ASN A 19 6.04 4.51 -6.65
C ASN A 19 6.31 3.80 -7.98
N LYS A 20 7.24 4.33 -8.76
CA LYS A 20 7.59 3.73 -10.05
C LYS A 20 8.17 2.33 -9.85
N TRP A 21 9.13 2.19 -8.93
CA TRP A 21 9.71 0.90 -8.63
C TRP A 21 8.62 -0.08 -8.18
N PHE A 22 7.74 0.39 -7.33
CA PHE A 22 6.68 -0.42 -6.75
C PHE A 22 5.71 -0.92 -7.82
N SER A 23 5.25 0.00 -8.68
CA SER A 23 4.31 -0.37 -9.74
C SER A 23 4.93 -1.36 -10.72
N GLU A 24 6.21 -1.18 -11.04
CA GLU A 24 6.90 -2.08 -11.95
C GLU A 24 7.04 -3.48 -11.34
N ARG A 25 7.37 -3.54 -10.07
CA ARG A 25 7.53 -4.83 -9.39
C ARG A 25 6.21 -5.59 -9.26
N LEU A 26 5.12 -4.86 -9.05
CA LEU A 26 3.81 -5.48 -8.91
C LEU A 26 3.14 -5.73 -10.26
N GLY A 27 3.67 -5.15 -11.33
CA GLY A 27 3.03 -5.24 -12.63
C GLY A 27 1.70 -4.52 -12.66
N LYS A 28 1.58 -3.43 -11.90
CA LYS A 28 0.35 -2.64 -11.83
C LYS A 28 0.58 -1.27 -12.44
N ASP A 29 -0.52 -0.67 -12.90
CA ASP A 29 -0.48 0.67 -13.46
C ASP A 29 -0.07 1.69 -12.39
N PRO A 30 0.87 2.61 -12.72
CA PRO A 30 1.28 3.63 -11.74
C PRO A 30 0.13 4.48 -11.21
N ALA A 31 -0.89 4.74 -12.03
CA ALA A 31 -2.06 5.50 -11.58
C ALA A 31 -2.82 4.73 -10.49
N THR A 32 -2.92 3.42 -10.64
CA THR A 32 -3.58 2.56 -9.66
C THR A 32 -2.81 2.58 -8.34
N VAL A 33 -1.48 2.45 -8.43
CA VAL A 33 -0.62 2.47 -7.24
C VAL A 33 -0.73 3.82 -6.53
N SER A 34 -0.75 4.90 -7.30
CA SER A 34 -0.90 6.24 -6.73
C SER A 34 -2.18 6.37 -5.92
N LYS A 35 -3.27 5.79 -6.42
CA LYS A 35 -4.55 5.82 -5.71
C LYS A 35 -4.48 5.04 -4.39
N TRP A 36 -3.74 3.94 -4.38
CA TRP A 36 -3.52 3.18 -3.14
C TRP A 36 -2.73 4.01 -2.13
N CYS A 37 -1.68 4.68 -2.61
CA CYS A 37 -0.83 5.47 -1.74
C CYS A 37 -1.57 6.65 -1.10
N THR A 38 -2.54 7.20 -1.81
CA THR A 38 -3.34 8.32 -1.30
C THR A 38 -4.61 7.85 -0.61
N ASN A 39 -4.82 6.54 -0.52
CA ASN A 39 -6.03 5.95 0.06
C ASN A 39 -7.31 6.34 -0.66
N THR A 40 -7.18 6.70 -1.94
CA THR A 40 -8.33 6.98 -2.80
C THR A 40 -9.05 5.68 -3.14
N SER A 41 -8.27 4.61 -3.33
CA SER A 41 -8.81 3.27 -3.50
C SER A 41 -7.87 2.31 -2.78
N GLN A 42 -8.32 1.08 -2.59
CA GLN A 42 -7.56 0.09 -1.84
C GLN A 42 -7.23 -1.11 -2.72
N PRO A 43 -6.06 -1.73 -2.51
CA PRO A 43 -5.74 -2.97 -3.22
C PRO A 43 -6.61 -4.10 -2.67
N SER A 44 -6.75 -5.16 -3.46
CA SER A 44 -7.43 -6.36 -2.99
C SER A 44 -6.60 -7.00 -1.87
N LEU A 45 -7.23 -7.87 -1.11
CA LEU A 45 -6.51 -8.58 -0.05
C LEU A 45 -5.32 -9.35 -0.61
N GLU A 46 -5.52 -10.01 -1.73
CA GLU A 46 -4.46 -10.76 -2.41
C GLU A 46 -3.28 -9.86 -2.76
N THR A 47 -3.59 -8.70 -3.34
CA THR A 47 -2.55 -7.75 -3.72
C THR A 47 -1.85 -7.20 -2.47
N LEU A 48 -2.61 -6.98 -1.41
CA LEU A 48 -2.05 -6.48 -0.16
C LEU A 48 -1.00 -7.45 0.38
N LEU A 49 -1.29 -8.75 0.32
CA LEU A 49 -0.34 -9.76 0.76
C LEU A 49 0.89 -9.81 -0.13
N GLU A 50 0.71 -9.57 -1.43
CA GLU A 50 1.85 -9.48 -2.35
C GLU A 50 2.73 -8.28 -2.01
N ILE A 51 2.11 -7.17 -1.67
CA ILE A 51 2.84 -5.96 -1.27
C ILE A 51 3.68 -6.23 -0.03
N ALA A 52 3.08 -6.90 0.95
CA ALA A 52 3.79 -7.22 2.18
C ALA A 52 5.01 -8.09 1.89
N ARG A 53 4.85 -9.07 1.03
CA ARG A 53 5.96 -9.96 0.65
C ARG A 53 7.04 -9.18 -0.09
N LEU A 54 6.63 -8.32 -1.03
CA LEU A 54 7.57 -7.55 -1.83
C LEU A 54 8.41 -6.61 -0.95
N LEU A 55 7.80 -6.01 0.05
CA LEU A 55 8.48 -5.08 0.94
C LEU A 55 9.12 -5.78 2.14
N ASP A 56 8.95 -7.09 2.24
CA ASP A 56 9.50 -7.90 3.32
C ASP A 56 9.03 -7.38 4.69
N ILE A 57 7.73 -7.20 4.81
CA ILE A 57 7.11 -6.74 6.05
C ILE A 57 5.90 -7.60 6.35
N ASN A 58 5.42 -7.50 7.58
CA ASN A 58 4.18 -8.16 7.97
C ASN A 58 3.01 -7.36 7.40
N TYR A 59 1.98 -8.05 6.91
CA TYR A 59 0.82 -7.36 6.31
C TYR A 59 0.15 -6.41 7.32
N THR A 60 0.28 -6.68 8.61
CA THR A 60 -0.32 -5.83 9.63
C THR A 60 0.31 -4.43 9.63
N GLU A 61 1.52 -4.31 9.10
CA GLU A 61 2.17 -3.01 8.99
C GLU A 61 1.61 -2.18 7.83
N LEU A 62 0.84 -2.81 6.95
CA LEU A 62 0.23 -2.13 5.81
C LEU A 62 -1.17 -1.62 6.09
N VAL A 63 -1.78 -2.05 7.17
CA VAL A 63 -3.17 -1.68 7.47
C VAL A 63 -3.23 -0.85 8.74
N ARG A 64 -4.22 0.02 8.77
CA ARG A 64 -4.45 0.89 9.92
C ARG A 64 -5.81 0.54 10.52
N ALA A 65 -5.83 -0.54 11.30
CA ALA A 65 -7.06 -1.03 11.90
C ALA A 65 -7.74 0.04 12.79
N ASP A 66 -6.93 0.93 13.37
CA ASP A 66 -7.44 2.00 14.20
C ASP A 66 -8.37 2.94 13.43
N GLN A 67 -8.19 3.05 12.11
CA GLN A 67 -9.02 3.89 11.27
C GLN A 67 -10.39 3.27 11.01
N LEU A 68 -10.54 2.00 11.29
CA LEU A 68 -11.79 1.27 11.10
C LEU A 68 -12.60 1.17 12.39
N SER A 69 -12.02 1.56 13.52
CA SER A 69 -12.71 1.55 14.82
C SER A 69 -13.66 2.72 14.91
N GLU A 70 -14.79 2.48 15.54
CA GLU A 70 -15.77 3.51 15.79
C GLU A 70 -15.70 4.01 17.21
#